data_001f17a9dced9e7390dc7c0db57783f6
#
_entry.id   001f17a9dced9e7390dc7c0db57783f6
#
_cell.length_a   1.000
_cell.length_b   1.000
_cell.length_c   1.000
_cell.angle_alpha   90.00
_cell.angle_beta   90.00
_cell.angle_gamma   90.00
#
_symmetry.space_group_name_H-M   'P 1'
#
loop_
_entity.id
_entity.type
_entity.pdbx_description
1 polymer ?
#
loop_
_entity_poly.entity_id
_entity_poly.type
_entity_poly.pdbx_seq_one_letter_code
_entity_poly.pdbx_strand_id
1 'polypeptide(L)'
;MAIRWADGTDSDMIAMDDTYFPVIVATWVGAPTEKSVRAYFQWLHEMLARAKRDSTLFINITDASLAKTPAPDVRRLIAELTTTLENAGADKNAVSAYVVVDNPLIRGVLTALGWLHGSMNVTHVATCKEALDLGLRQLGRARKPAPQGLDPAKWRRPERARRAS
;
A
#
# COMPACT_ATOMS: atom_id res chain seq x y z
N MET A 1 -10.65 -10.84 -9.92
CA MET A 1 -10.14 -9.83 -9.01
C MET A 1 -10.31 -10.32 -7.61
N ALA A 2 -9.26 -10.58 -6.97
CA ALA A 2 -9.30 -11.21 -5.68
C ALA A 2 -8.36 -10.47 -4.73
N ILE A 3 -8.82 -10.28 -3.51
CA ILE A 3 -7.97 -9.87 -2.41
C ILE A 3 -6.93 -10.96 -2.20
N ARG A 4 -5.66 -10.60 -2.32
CA ARG A 4 -4.55 -11.51 -2.07
C ARG A 4 -4.09 -11.36 -0.62
N TRP A 5 -3.78 -12.48 -0.01
CA TRP A 5 -3.27 -12.52 1.36
C TRP A 5 -1.81 -13.00 1.31
N ALA A 6 -0.90 -12.14 1.74
CA ALA A 6 0.46 -12.59 1.94
C ALA A 6 0.51 -13.53 3.14
N ASP A 7 1.28 -14.59 3.03
CA ASP A 7 1.41 -15.60 4.07
C ASP A 7 1.84 -15.01 5.41
N GLY A 8 1.04 -15.26 6.39
CA GLY A 8 1.21 -14.89 7.78
C GLY A 8 0.23 -15.70 8.63
N THR A 9 0.29 -15.49 9.92
CA THR A 9 -0.74 -15.94 10.84
C THR A 9 -1.94 -15.02 10.73
N ASP A 10 -3.09 -15.37 11.32
CA ASP A 10 -4.25 -14.46 11.36
C ASP A 10 -3.97 -13.16 12.13
N SER A 11 -2.89 -13.11 12.92
CA SER A 11 -2.41 -11.95 13.67
C SER A 11 -1.37 -11.10 12.95
N ASP A 12 -0.68 -11.65 11.94
CA ASP A 12 0.43 -11.00 11.24
C ASP A 12 0.31 -11.28 9.74
N MET A 13 -0.31 -10.34 9.00
CA MET A 13 -0.60 -10.52 7.58
C MET A 13 -0.66 -9.20 6.82
N ILE A 14 -0.55 -9.29 5.50
CA ILE A 14 -0.82 -8.18 4.59
C ILE A 14 -1.94 -8.62 3.63
N ALA A 15 -3.04 -7.87 3.62
CA ALA A 15 -4.10 -8.02 2.63
C ALA A 15 -3.85 -7.04 1.49
N MET A 16 -3.82 -7.52 0.26
CA MET A 16 -3.53 -6.75 -0.94
C MET A 16 -4.77 -6.73 -1.82
N ASP A 17 -5.40 -5.56 -1.96
CA ASP A 17 -6.66 -5.35 -2.67
C ASP A 17 -6.44 -4.46 -3.90
N ASP A 18 -6.54 -5.03 -5.08
CA ASP A 18 -6.50 -4.35 -6.38
C ASP A 18 -7.85 -4.31 -7.11
N THR A 19 -8.93 -4.56 -6.38
CA THR A 19 -10.30 -4.56 -6.91
C THR A 19 -10.64 -3.27 -7.64
N TYR A 20 -10.14 -2.17 -7.13
CA TYR A 20 -10.41 -0.83 -7.66
C TYR A 20 -9.20 -0.23 -8.39
N PHE A 21 -8.39 -1.07 -9.05
CA PHE A 21 -7.29 -0.53 -9.83
C PHE A 21 -7.76 0.61 -10.76
N PRO A 22 -7.07 1.74 -10.85
CA PRO A 22 -5.70 2.04 -10.40
C PRO A 22 -5.54 2.52 -8.94
N VAL A 23 -6.57 2.45 -8.12
CA VAL A 23 -6.45 2.63 -6.67
C VAL A 23 -6.29 1.25 -6.03
N ILE A 24 -5.19 1.05 -5.32
CA ILE A 24 -4.90 -0.21 -4.63
C ILE A 24 -4.72 0.03 -3.14
N VAL A 25 -5.13 -0.92 -2.33
CA VAL A 25 -5.03 -0.82 -0.87
C VAL A 25 -4.34 -2.04 -0.30
N ALA A 26 -3.30 -1.83 0.48
CA ALA A 26 -2.66 -2.87 1.28
C ALA A 26 -2.95 -2.64 2.76
N THR A 27 -3.57 -3.60 3.43
CA THR A 27 -3.83 -3.54 4.87
C THR A 27 -2.81 -4.39 5.61
N TRP A 28 -2.04 -3.76 6.47
CA TRP A 28 -0.99 -4.40 7.28
C TRP A 28 -1.52 -4.65 8.69
N VAL A 29 -1.49 -5.89 9.12
CA VAL A 29 -1.95 -6.32 10.44
C VAL A 29 -0.80 -7.00 11.17
N GLY A 30 -0.55 -6.60 12.42
CA GLY A 30 0.50 -7.15 13.24
C GLY A 30 1.91 -6.81 12.75
N ALA A 31 2.90 -7.63 13.10
CA ALA A 31 4.29 -7.44 12.67
C ALA A 31 4.53 -8.12 11.31
N PRO A 32 4.93 -7.35 10.28
CA PRO A 32 5.20 -7.94 8.98
C PRO A 32 6.40 -8.88 9.05
N THR A 33 6.32 -10.00 8.33
CA THR A 33 7.41 -10.96 8.17
C THR A 33 8.17 -10.68 6.87
N GLU A 34 9.39 -11.19 6.75
CA GLU A 34 10.14 -11.12 5.49
C GLU A 34 9.32 -11.67 4.31
N LYS A 35 8.64 -12.79 4.50
CA LYS A 35 7.82 -13.44 3.47
C LYS A 35 6.65 -12.55 3.03
N SER A 36 5.92 -11.97 3.99
CA SER A 36 4.79 -11.09 3.67
C SER A 36 5.24 -9.80 2.98
N VAL A 37 6.37 -9.24 3.38
CA VAL A 37 6.96 -8.04 2.76
C VAL A 37 7.38 -8.33 1.32
N ARG A 38 8.07 -9.43 1.06
CA ARG A 38 8.46 -9.82 -0.32
C ARG A 38 7.25 -10.01 -1.21
N ALA A 39 6.20 -10.67 -0.72
CA ALA A 39 4.95 -10.84 -1.47
C ALA A 39 4.27 -9.50 -1.79
N TYR A 40 4.27 -8.57 -0.83
CA TYR A 40 3.73 -7.22 -1.03
C TYR A 40 4.49 -6.45 -2.11
N PHE A 41 5.82 -6.42 -2.07
CA PHE A 41 6.60 -5.71 -3.08
C PHE A 41 6.53 -6.37 -4.45
N GLN A 42 6.44 -7.71 -4.54
CA GLN A 42 6.16 -8.39 -5.79
C GLN A 42 4.82 -7.93 -6.38
N TRP A 43 3.77 -7.86 -5.57
CA TRP A 43 2.48 -7.33 -6.00
C TRP A 43 2.56 -5.87 -6.45
N LEU A 44 3.33 -5.01 -5.79
CA LEU A 44 3.54 -3.64 -6.25
C LEU A 44 4.23 -3.58 -7.61
N HIS A 45 5.20 -4.44 -7.89
CA HIS A 45 5.82 -4.55 -9.21
C HIS A 45 4.81 -4.98 -10.29
N GLU A 46 3.91 -5.91 -9.97
CA GLU A 46 2.81 -6.30 -10.87
C GLU A 46 1.87 -5.12 -11.17
N MET A 47 1.52 -4.34 -10.14
CA MET A 47 0.67 -3.15 -10.30
C MET A 47 1.38 -2.05 -11.11
N LEU A 48 2.67 -1.86 -10.90
CA LEU A 48 3.48 -0.93 -11.70
C LEU A 48 3.52 -1.35 -13.17
N ALA A 49 3.74 -2.63 -13.44
CA ALA A 49 3.73 -3.16 -14.82
C ALA A 49 2.35 -2.99 -15.46
N ARG A 50 1.27 -3.22 -14.71
CA ARG A 50 -0.10 -2.98 -15.18
C ARG A 50 -0.34 -1.50 -15.49
N ALA A 51 0.08 -0.59 -14.61
CA ALA A 51 -0.06 0.85 -14.82
C ALA A 51 0.69 1.33 -16.08
N LYS A 52 1.90 0.82 -16.31
CA LYS A 52 2.68 1.12 -17.52
C LYS A 52 1.97 0.63 -18.79
N ARG A 53 1.51 -0.61 -18.80
CA ARG A 53 0.79 -1.19 -19.94
C ARG A 53 -0.50 -0.42 -20.25
N ASP A 54 -1.24 -0.04 -19.22
CA ASP A 54 -2.54 0.64 -19.35
C ASP A 54 -2.38 2.17 -19.47
N SER A 55 -1.15 2.68 -19.57
CA SER A 55 -0.79 4.12 -19.65
C SER A 55 -1.51 4.95 -18.59
N THR A 56 -1.56 4.44 -17.38
CA THR A 56 -2.18 5.10 -16.22
C THR A 56 -1.17 5.25 -15.09
N LEU A 57 -1.53 6.05 -14.09
CA LEU A 57 -0.85 6.07 -12.80
C LEU A 57 -1.61 5.15 -11.85
N PHE A 58 -0.94 4.63 -10.83
CA PHE A 58 -1.66 3.97 -9.77
C PHE A 58 -1.45 4.66 -8.42
N ILE A 59 -2.48 4.58 -7.59
CA ILE A 59 -2.50 5.14 -6.24
C ILE A 59 -2.32 4.00 -5.26
N ASN A 60 -1.22 4.02 -4.52
CA ASN A 60 -0.95 3.03 -3.49
C ASN A 60 -1.37 3.56 -2.11
N ILE A 61 -2.29 2.87 -1.45
CA ILE A 61 -2.71 3.16 -0.09
C ILE A 61 -2.22 2.02 0.81
N THR A 62 -1.42 2.36 1.80
CA THR A 62 -0.97 1.42 2.83
C THR A 62 -1.70 1.73 4.14
N ASP A 63 -2.64 0.88 4.51
CA ASP A 63 -3.30 0.95 5.82
C ASP A 63 -2.42 0.25 6.86
N ALA A 64 -1.66 1.04 7.61
CA ALA A 64 -0.77 0.60 8.67
C ALA A 64 -1.37 0.82 10.08
N SER A 65 -2.66 1.14 10.19
CA SER A 65 -3.30 1.44 11.47
C SER A 65 -3.35 0.23 12.43
N LEU A 66 -3.29 -0.99 11.90
CA LEU A 66 -3.21 -2.23 12.67
C LEU A 66 -1.81 -2.86 12.66
N ALA A 67 -0.83 -2.19 12.05
CA ALA A 67 0.53 -2.69 12.00
C ALA A 67 1.26 -2.50 13.33
N LYS A 68 2.17 -3.42 13.61
CA LYS A 68 3.19 -3.30 14.67
C LYS A 68 4.54 -2.96 14.05
N THR A 69 5.44 -2.43 14.87
CA THR A 69 6.79 -2.09 14.41
C THR A 69 7.49 -3.33 13.85
N PRO A 70 8.00 -3.28 12.60
CA PRO A 70 8.74 -4.39 12.02
C PRO A 70 10.06 -4.64 12.76
N ALA A 71 10.52 -5.88 12.77
CA ALA A 71 11.86 -6.23 13.24
C ALA A 71 12.96 -5.49 12.42
N PRO A 72 14.17 -5.25 12.98
CA PRO A 72 15.20 -4.47 12.30
C PRO A 72 15.63 -5.00 10.93
N ASP A 73 15.71 -6.31 10.77
CA ASP A 73 16.00 -6.98 9.49
C ASP A 73 14.89 -6.79 8.47
N VAL A 74 13.63 -6.88 8.90
CA VAL A 74 12.46 -6.61 8.05
C VAL A 74 12.41 -5.14 7.62
N ARG A 75 12.75 -4.19 8.51
CA ARG A 75 12.87 -2.77 8.13
C ARG A 75 13.92 -2.53 7.06
N ARG A 76 15.09 -3.19 7.18
CA ARG A 76 16.15 -3.12 6.17
C ARG A 76 15.65 -3.67 4.83
N LEU A 77 14.97 -4.82 4.85
CA LEU A 77 14.39 -5.41 3.66
C LEU A 77 13.37 -4.47 2.99
N ILE A 78 12.48 -3.84 3.76
CA ILE A 78 11.52 -2.85 3.24
C ILE A 78 12.25 -1.72 2.51
N ALA A 79 13.32 -1.19 3.11
CA ALA A 79 14.12 -0.13 2.52
C ALA A 79 14.76 -0.56 1.18
N GLU A 80 15.37 -1.75 1.14
CA GLU A 80 15.99 -2.31 -0.07
C GLU A 80 14.96 -2.53 -1.19
N LEU A 81 13.81 -3.11 -0.86
CA LEU A 81 12.75 -3.37 -1.84
C LEU A 81 12.07 -2.08 -2.33
N THR A 82 11.97 -1.06 -1.48
CA THR A 82 11.50 0.27 -1.88
C THR A 82 12.43 0.88 -2.93
N THR A 83 13.74 0.86 -2.69
CA THR A 83 14.74 1.33 -3.66
C THR A 83 14.64 0.57 -4.99
N THR A 84 14.45 -0.75 -4.94
CA THR A 84 14.27 -1.57 -6.14
C THR A 84 13.01 -1.16 -6.92
N LEU A 85 11.91 -0.89 -6.24
CA LEU A 85 10.66 -0.45 -6.87
C LEU A 85 10.82 0.95 -7.51
N GLU A 86 11.50 1.87 -6.83
CA GLU A 86 11.82 3.20 -7.37
C GLU A 86 12.68 3.10 -8.63
N ASN A 87 13.73 2.28 -8.60
CA ASN A 87 14.59 2.02 -9.75
C ASN A 87 13.84 1.38 -10.92
N ALA A 88 12.76 0.65 -10.66
CA ALA A 88 11.87 0.14 -11.70
C ALA A 88 10.96 1.22 -12.32
N GLY A 89 11.01 2.45 -11.83
CA GLY A 89 10.33 3.63 -12.37
C GLY A 89 9.00 3.93 -11.67
N ALA A 90 8.81 3.51 -10.42
CA ALA A 90 7.62 3.83 -9.63
C ALA A 90 7.43 5.35 -9.46
N ASP A 91 8.51 6.08 -9.23
CA ASP A 91 8.55 7.53 -9.13
C ASP A 91 8.12 8.23 -10.45
N LYS A 92 8.55 7.71 -11.59
CA LYS A 92 8.28 8.29 -12.93
C LYS A 92 6.86 8.02 -13.42
N ASN A 93 6.22 6.98 -12.91
CA ASN A 93 4.84 6.63 -13.26
C ASN A 93 3.82 7.23 -12.29
N ALA A 94 4.22 8.31 -11.62
CA ALA A 94 3.38 9.09 -10.72
C ALA A 94 2.64 8.22 -9.69
N VAL A 95 3.34 7.29 -9.07
CA VAL A 95 2.83 6.54 -7.94
C VAL A 95 2.68 7.50 -6.78
N SER A 96 1.44 7.82 -6.43
CA SER A 96 1.17 8.52 -5.18
C SER A 96 0.98 7.47 -4.08
N ALA A 97 1.70 7.63 -2.99
CA ALA A 97 1.61 6.75 -1.84
C ALA A 97 0.94 7.48 -0.67
N TYR A 98 -0.12 6.91 -0.15
CA TYR A 98 -0.77 7.36 1.07
C TYR A 98 -0.60 6.31 2.15
N VAL A 99 -0.21 6.72 3.34
CA VAL A 99 -0.06 5.82 4.47
C VAL A 99 -1.01 6.22 5.58
N VAL A 100 -1.92 5.31 5.91
CA VAL A 100 -2.85 5.45 7.03
C VAL A 100 -2.15 5.00 8.30
N VAL A 101 -1.90 5.91 9.20
CA VAL A 101 -1.22 5.64 10.46
C VAL A 101 -1.64 6.62 11.55
N ASP A 102 -2.07 6.07 12.67
CA ASP A 102 -2.43 6.81 13.89
C ASP A 102 -1.38 6.67 15.01
N ASN A 103 -0.59 5.60 14.99
CA ASN A 103 0.44 5.34 15.97
C ASN A 103 1.70 6.18 15.70
N PRO A 104 2.14 7.07 16.63
CA PRO A 104 3.32 7.91 16.46
C PRO A 104 4.63 7.13 16.25
N LEU A 105 4.78 5.94 16.86
CA LEU A 105 5.98 5.09 16.68
C LEU A 105 6.05 4.54 15.27
N ILE A 106 4.94 4.02 14.75
CA ILE A 106 4.86 3.51 13.37
C ILE A 106 5.08 4.65 12.39
N ARG A 107 4.48 5.82 12.65
CA ARG A 107 4.71 7.03 11.85
C ARG A 107 6.18 7.42 11.80
N GLY A 108 6.87 7.39 12.95
CA GLY A 108 8.31 7.68 13.04
C GLY A 108 9.15 6.71 12.20
N VAL A 109 8.86 5.41 12.25
CA VAL A 109 9.54 4.38 11.43
C VAL A 109 9.30 4.64 9.94
N LEU A 110 8.07 4.89 9.53
CA LEU A 110 7.72 5.16 8.14
C LEU A 110 8.35 6.46 7.62
N THR A 111 8.39 7.50 8.47
CA THR A 111 9.06 8.77 8.15
C THR A 111 10.56 8.56 7.97
N ALA A 112 11.21 7.81 8.84
CA ALA A 112 12.63 7.50 8.73
C ALA A 112 12.95 6.71 7.45
N LEU A 113 12.10 5.74 7.08
CA LEU A 113 12.21 5.00 5.82
C LEU A 113 12.04 5.94 4.61
N GLY A 114 11.08 6.86 4.65
CA GLY A 114 10.85 7.85 3.59
C GLY A 114 12.01 8.83 3.44
N TRP A 115 12.67 9.23 4.52
CA TRP A 115 13.85 10.11 4.46
C TRP A 115 15.08 9.44 3.88
N LEU A 116 15.23 8.14 4.09
CA LEU A 116 16.32 7.36 3.51
C LEU A 116 16.17 7.18 1.99
N HIS A 117 14.96 7.32 1.47
CA HIS A 117 14.62 7.03 0.09
C HIS A 117 13.87 8.17 -0.62
N GLY A 118 14.13 9.38 -0.32
CA GLY A 118 13.66 10.72 -0.71
C GLY A 118 12.88 10.99 -2.00
N SER A 119 12.51 9.99 -2.80
CA SER A 119 11.86 10.17 -4.11
C SER A 119 10.37 9.84 -4.14
N MET A 120 9.85 9.07 -3.20
CA MET A 120 8.43 8.76 -3.14
C MET A 120 7.67 9.80 -2.32
N ASN A 121 6.74 10.51 -2.95
CA ASN A 121 5.79 11.37 -2.27
C ASN A 121 4.84 10.53 -1.39
N VAL A 122 5.24 10.28 -0.16
CA VAL A 122 4.42 9.60 0.84
C VAL A 122 3.65 10.64 1.66
N THR A 123 2.33 10.57 1.62
CA THR A 123 1.45 11.41 2.41
C THR A 123 0.85 10.58 3.55
N HIS A 124 1.06 11.01 4.79
CA HIS A 124 0.44 10.38 5.95
C HIS A 124 -0.96 10.95 6.18
N VAL A 125 -1.92 10.07 6.40
CA VAL A 125 -3.32 10.40 6.64
C VAL A 125 -3.86 9.64 7.86
N ALA A 126 -4.96 10.12 8.42
CA ALA A 126 -5.54 9.50 9.62
C ALA A 126 -6.44 8.30 9.31
N THR A 127 -7.08 8.27 8.14
CA THR A 127 -8.07 7.24 7.79
C THR A 127 -7.94 6.76 6.35
N CYS A 128 -8.39 5.53 6.10
CA CYS A 128 -8.49 4.99 4.74
C CYS A 128 -9.46 5.81 3.86
N LYS A 129 -10.55 6.33 4.45
CA LYS A 129 -11.47 7.18 3.72
C LYS A 129 -10.77 8.43 3.18
N GLU A 130 -9.98 9.09 4.03
CA GLU A 130 -9.19 10.26 3.62
C GLU A 130 -8.18 9.91 2.52
N ALA A 131 -7.47 8.78 2.65
CA ALA A 131 -6.54 8.29 1.64
C ALA A 131 -7.24 8.05 0.30
N LEU A 132 -8.40 7.40 0.31
CA LEU A 132 -9.20 7.13 -0.88
C LEU A 132 -9.72 8.43 -1.53
N ASP A 133 -10.22 9.37 -0.75
CA ASP A 133 -10.66 10.69 -1.24
C ASP A 133 -9.51 11.46 -1.91
N LEU A 134 -8.31 11.43 -1.30
CA LEU A 134 -7.11 12.05 -1.86
C LEU A 134 -6.67 11.35 -3.15
N GLY A 135 -6.67 10.03 -3.18
CA GLY A 135 -6.33 9.25 -4.35
C GLY A 135 -7.26 9.51 -5.54
N LEU A 136 -8.57 9.57 -5.31
CA LEU A 136 -9.54 9.91 -6.34
C LEU A 136 -9.35 11.35 -6.87
N ARG A 137 -9.04 12.30 -6.00
CA ARG A 137 -8.70 13.68 -6.43
C ARG A 137 -7.43 13.70 -7.27
N GLN A 138 -6.43 12.91 -6.93
CA GLN A 138 -5.18 12.78 -7.70
C GLN A 138 -5.45 12.24 -9.10
N LEU A 139 -6.28 11.19 -9.23
CA LEU A 139 -6.71 10.68 -10.52
C LEU A 139 -7.41 11.76 -11.35
N GLY A 140 -8.35 12.51 -10.74
CA GLY A 140 -9.05 13.61 -11.41
C GLY A 140 -8.10 14.71 -11.91
N ARG A 141 -7.11 15.11 -11.11
CA ARG A 141 -6.08 16.07 -11.51
C ARG A 141 -5.24 15.57 -12.69
N ALA A 142 -4.95 14.28 -12.72
CA ALA A 142 -4.25 13.62 -13.82
C ALA A 142 -5.16 13.31 -15.02
N ARG A 143 -6.43 13.72 -15.00
CA ARG A 143 -7.44 13.44 -16.03
C ARG A 143 -7.60 11.95 -16.30
N LYS A 144 -7.47 11.13 -15.27
CA LYS A 144 -7.71 9.68 -15.32
C LYS A 144 -9.07 9.36 -14.71
N PRO A 145 -9.80 8.37 -15.27
CA PRO A 145 -11.12 8.01 -14.75
C PRO A 145 -11.00 7.41 -13.34
N ALA A 146 -11.98 7.73 -12.51
CA ALA A 146 -12.13 7.06 -11.23
C ALA A 146 -12.52 5.59 -11.46
N PRO A 147 -12.02 4.65 -10.64
CA PRO A 147 -12.43 3.26 -10.74
C PRO A 147 -13.91 3.10 -10.46
N GLN A 148 -14.56 2.27 -11.27
CA GLN A 148 -16.00 2.04 -11.14
C GLN A 148 -16.31 1.35 -9.81
N GLY A 149 -17.31 1.84 -9.10
CA GLY A 149 -17.83 1.24 -7.87
C GLY A 149 -17.02 1.56 -6.61
N LEU A 150 -15.93 2.30 -6.71
CA LEU A 150 -15.20 2.76 -5.52
C LEU A 150 -15.93 3.92 -4.86
N ASP A 151 -16.44 3.68 -3.66
CA ASP A 151 -17.03 4.69 -2.78
C ASP A 151 -16.22 4.73 -1.47
N PRO A 152 -15.44 5.79 -1.21
CA PRO A 152 -14.65 5.92 0.01
C PRO A 152 -15.44 5.76 1.31
N ALA A 153 -16.71 6.15 1.32
CA ALA A 153 -17.57 6.02 2.49
C ALA A 153 -18.04 4.58 2.74
N LYS A 154 -18.07 3.76 1.69
CA LYS A 154 -18.52 2.35 1.74
C LYS A 154 -17.38 1.36 1.78
N TRP A 155 -16.16 1.77 1.41
CA TRP A 155 -15.02 0.87 1.45
C TRP A 155 -14.81 0.30 2.86
N ARG A 156 -14.55 -0.97 2.93
CA ARG A 156 -14.28 -1.68 4.18
C ARG A 156 -12.98 -2.45 4.05
N ARG A 157 -12.24 -2.47 5.14
CA ARG A 157 -11.02 -3.27 5.25
C ARG A 157 -11.33 -4.73 4.98
N PRO A 158 -10.54 -5.42 4.14
CA PRO A 158 -10.72 -6.85 3.93
C PRO A 158 -10.59 -7.63 5.24
N GLU A 159 -11.51 -8.53 5.48
CA GLU A 159 -11.46 -9.49 6.58
C GLU A 159 -11.22 -10.89 6.02
N ARG A 160 -10.27 -11.60 6.59
CA ARG A 160 -10.06 -12.99 6.23
C ARG A 160 -11.21 -13.82 6.80
N ALA A 161 -11.91 -14.55 5.92
CA ALA A 161 -12.95 -15.47 6.40
C ALA A 161 -12.33 -16.41 7.45
N ARG A 162 -12.87 -16.39 8.67
CA ARG A 162 -12.46 -17.34 9.71
C ARG A 162 -12.67 -18.73 9.15
N ARG A 163 -11.62 -19.53 9.04
CA ARG A 163 -11.77 -20.95 8.75
C ARG A 163 -12.63 -21.51 9.88
N ALA A 164 -13.80 -22.03 9.52
CA ALA A 164 -14.59 -22.83 10.45
C ALA A 164 -13.70 -23.99 10.91
N SER A 165 -13.37 -24.00 12.18
CA SER A 165 -12.63 -25.08 12.85
C SER A 165 -13.53 -26.28 13.01
#